data_f2e2f574709aa3b3e796a05754f86461
#
_entry.id   f2e2f574709aa3b3e796a05754f86461
#
_cell.length_a   1.000
_cell.length_b   1.000
_cell.length_c   1.000
_cell.angle_alpha   90.00
_cell.angle_beta   90.00
_cell.angle_gamma   90.00
#
_symmetry.space_group_name_H-M   'P 1'
#
loop_
_entity.id
_entity.type
_entity.pdbx_description
1 polymer ?
#
loop_
_entity_poly.entity_id
_entity_poly.type
_entity_poly.pdbx_seq_one_letter_code
_entity_poly.pdbx_strand_id
1 'polypeptide(L)'
;MASVMASAGFPALEGRIRLYQKHPSALPVFEVGPEKPSGNVVFIPGLTDGPLGLSYLHELSAELQNFTLRDVHTPFRLLMPTLSSSYLGFGVSSLEQDVKEIDALLNSVPMGERKNNPLVLIGHSTGCQDLVRYMRHGANAKYVSGVIFQAPVSDREGMELEHGKETIAEARALAEAECSTGRGQELMPRSTPGVFNTPITYERYESLSGRATADDMFSSDLTQDELGDILGHLSGVPCLWVFSGDDEYVPPPVKANYESLARRIAAAADGSPGSNSVPWIVDGGNHALDNRCTDFVCTVMDFIEQKVLTVDESV
;
A
#
# COMPACT_ATOMS: atom_id res chain seq x y z
N MET A 1 1.84 -15.45 -34.34
CA MET A 1 1.39 -14.07 -34.70
C MET A 1 0.84 -13.47 -33.44
N ALA A 2 1.62 -12.69 -32.74
CA ALA A 2 1.16 -11.97 -31.55
C ALA A 2 0.22 -10.84 -32.04
N SER A 3 -1.03 -10.90 -31.61
CA SER A 3 -1.99 -9.82 -31.79
C SER A 3 -1.45 -8.62 -31.00
N VAL A 4 -1.01 -7.60 -31.70
CA VAL A 4 -0.80 -6.27 -31.12
C VAL A 4 -2.19 -5.75 -30.75
N MET A 5 -2.61 -5.94 -29.50
CA MET A 5 -3.73 -5.18 -28.98
C MET A 5 -3.34 -3.71 -29.07
N ALA A 6 -4.11 -2.95 -29.85
CA ALA A 6 -3.98 -1.50 -29.85
C ALA A 6 -4.17 -1.03 -28.42
N SER A 7 -3.15 -0.41 -27.84
CA SER A 7 -3.24 0.22 -26.53
C SER A 7 -4.32 1.29 -26.63
N ALA A 8 -5.49 1.02 -26.08
CA ALA A 8 -6.37 2.09 -25.68
C ALA A 8 -5.56 2.94 -24.70
N GLY A 9 -5.18 4.16 -25.10
CA GLY A 9 -4.39 5.04 -24.25
C GLY A 9 -5.12 5.21 -22.92
N PHE A 10 -4.40 5.16 -21.81
CA PHE A 10 -4.98 5.46 -20.49
C PHE A 10 -5.68 6.82 -20.58
N PRO A 11 -6.92 6.95 -20.07
CA PRO A 11 -7.61 8.23 -20.08
C PRO A 11 -6.81 9.27 -19.30
N ALA A 12 -6.79 10.51 -19.78
CA ALA A 12 -6.14 11.60 -19.06
C ALA A 12 -6.94 11.92 -17.80
N LEU A 13 -6.24 12.22 -16.72
CA LEU A 13 -6.84 12.69 -15.47
C LEU A 13 -6.42 14.14 -15.23
N GLU A 14 -7.39 15.03 -15.09
CA GLU A 14 -7.13 16.45 -14.79
C GLU A 14 -6.88 16.64 -13.30
N GLY A 15 -5.83 17.40 -12.97
CA GLY A 15 -5.46 17.64 -11.58
C GLY A 15 -4.37 18.70 -11.46
N ARG A 16 -3.83 18.82 -10.26
CA ARG A 16 -2.77 19.78 -9.92
C ARG A 16 -1.54 19.03 -9.46
N ILE A 17 -0.35 19.54 -9.82
CA ILE A 17 0.92 19.06 -9.30
C ILE A 17 1.53 20.17 -8.46
N ARG A 18 1.96 19.82 -7.24
CA ARG A 18 2.77 20.69 -6.38
C ARG A 18 3.87 19.90 -5.70
N LEU A 19 4.91 20.58 -5.25
CA LEU A 19 5.91 19.97 -4.38
C LEU A 19 5.38 19.94 -2.93
N TYR A 20 5.45 18.77 -2.30
CA TYR A 20 5.20 18.65 -0.86
C TYR A 20 6.51 18.63 -0.05
N GLN A 21 7.64 18.31 -0.70
CA GLN A 21 8.97 18.36 -0.15
C GLN A 21 9.93 18.99 -1.17
N LYS A 22 10.92 19.76 -0.69
CA LYS A 22 11.96 20.37 -1.55
C LYS A 22 13.33 19.76 -1.31
N HIS A 23 13.62 19.31 -0.10
CA HIS A 23 14.91 18.77 0.34
C HIS A 23 14.71 17.52 1.19
N PRO A 24 15.59 16.51 1.11
CA PRO A 24 16.75 16.44 0.22
C PRO A 24 16.38 16.28 -1.26
N SER A 25 15.20 15.72 -1.55
CA SER A 25 14.69 15.54 -2.92
C SER A 25 13.43 16.39 -3.16
N ALA A 26 13.28 16.90 -4.36
CA ALA A 26 12.06 17.61 -4.76
C ALA A 26 10.98 16.57 -5.10
N LEU A 27 10.05 16.35 -4.19
CA LEU A 27 9.00 15.34 -4.31
C LEU A 27 7.65 15.98 -4.62
N PRO A 28 7.04 15.67 -5.77
CA PRO A 28 5.72 16.15 -6.14
C PRO A 28 4.60 15.26 -5.62
N VAL A 29 3.43 15.86 -5.46
CA VAL A 29 2.15 15.17 -5.33
C VAL A 29 1.22 15.60 -6.46
N PHE A 30 0.56 14.64 -7.10
CA PHE A 30 -0.54 14.88 -8.00
C PHE A 30 -1.85 14.85 -7.20
N GLU A 31 -2.64 15.91 -7.34
CA GLU A 31 -3.88 16.11 -6.60
C GLU A 31 -5.08 16.20 -7.54
N VAL A 32 -6.12 15.44 -7.26
CA VAL A 32 -7.38 15.46 -8.00
C VAL A 32 -8.53 15.77 -7.03
N GLY A 33 -9.34 16.78 -7.34
CA GLY A 33 -10.47 17.19 -6.52
C GLY A 33 -10.43 18.67 -6.10
N PRO A 34 -11.36 19.09 -5.22
CA PRO A 34 -11.54 20.49 -4.86
C PRO A 34 -10.36 21.03 -4.03
N GLU A 35 -10.21 22.36 -4.06
CA GLU A 35 -9.22 23.05 -3.23
C GLU A 35 -9.53 22.95 -1.73
N LYS A 36 -10.81 22.95 -1.40
CA LYS A 36 -11.32 22.81 -0.03
C LYS A 36 -12.15 21.52 0.06
N PRO A 37 -11.51 20.36 0.20
CA PRO A 37 -12.21 19.09 0.29
C PRO A 37 -12.85 18.94 1.69
N SER A 38 -13.88 18.09 1.75
CA SER A 38 -14.46 17.62 3.01
C SER A 38 -13.61 16.52 3.66
N GLY A 39 -12.73 15.89 2.90
CA GLY A 39 -11.78 14.88 3.36
C GLY A 39 -10.68 14.63 2.32
N ASN A 40 -9.68 13.87 2.71
CA ASN A 40 -8.56 13.53 1.83
C ASN A 40 -8.35 12.02 1.79
N VAL A 41 -8.07 11.51 0.60
CA VAL A 41 -7.59 10.14 0.37
C VAL A 41 -6.17 10.24 -0.16
N VAL A 42 -5.24 9.51 0.46
CA VAL A 42 -3.85 9.43 0.01
C VAL A 42 -3.59 8.03 -0.50
N PHE A 43 -3.14 7.91 -1.73
CA PHE A 43 -2.75 6.64 -2.35
C PHE A 43 -1.23 6.46 -2.31
N ILE A 44 -0.77 5.35 -1.73
CA ILE A 44 0.64 4.95 -1.66
C ILE A 44 0.85 3.78 -2.61
N PRO A 45 1.70 3.94 -3.65
CA PRO A 45 1.93 2.93 -4.68
C PRO A 45 2.77 1.74 -4.19
N GLY A 46 2.77 0.66 -4.96
CA GLY A 46 3.65 -0.50 -4.77
C GLY A 46 5.02 -0.35 -5.46
N LEU A 47 5.78 -1.46 -5.46
CA LEU A 47 7.08 -1.53 -6.16
C LEU A 47 6.89 -1.22 -7.64
N THR A 48 7.82 -0.46 -8.21
CA THR A 48 7.83 0.01 -9.60
C THR A 48 6.73 1.01 -9.98
N ASP A 49 5.74 1.22 -9.14
CA ASP A 49 4.64 2.13 -9.40
C ASP A 49 4.95 3.59 -8.99
N GLY A 50 4.07 4.46 -9.41
CA GLY A 50 4.04 5.88 -9.06
C GLY A 50 2.61 6.41 -9.12
N PRO A 51 2.43 7.73 -9.12
CA PRO A 51 1.12 8.33 -9.31
C PRO A 51 0.43 7.79 -10.58
N LEU A 52 -0.85 7.44 -10.49
CA LEU A 52 -1.66 6.90 -11.60
C LEU A 52 -1.23 5.49 -12.09
N GLY A 53 -0.44 4.74 -11.33
CA GLY A 53 0.00 3.39 -11.71
C GLY A 53 -1.13 2.37 -11.85
N LEU A 54 -2.32 2.64 -11.27
CA LEU A 54 -3.44 1.70 -11.23
C LEU A 54 -4.70 2.23 -11.92
N SER A 55 -5.36 1.38 -12.67
CA SER A 55 -6.52 1.74 -13.50
C SER A 55 -7.69 2.27 -12.68
N TYR A 56 -7.95 1.73 -11.49
CA TYR A 56 -9.06 2.15 -10.63
C TYR A 56 -8.93 3.59 -10.08
N LEU A 57 -7.75 4.20 -10.11
CA LEU A 57 -7.55 5.56 -9.59
C LEU A 57 -8.36 6.61 -10.37
N HIS A 58 -8.63 6.38 -11.65
CA HIS A 58 -9.48 7.23 -12.45
C HIS A 58 -10.93 7.23 -11.94
N GLU A 59 -11.52 6.03 -11.79
CA GLU A 59 -12.87 5.86 -11.29
C GLU A 59 -12.99 6.32 -9.84
N LEU A 60 -12.03 5.94 -8.99
CA LEU A 60 -11.97 6.39 -7.60
C LEU A 60 -11.94 7.91 -7.48
N SER A 61 -11.15 8.59 -8.31
CA SER A 61 -11.07 10.04 -8.27
C SER A 61 -12.39 10.72 -8.64
N ALA A 62 -13.15 10.13 -9.57
CA ALA A 62 -14.47 10.64 -9.96
C ALA A 62 -15.51 10.44 -8.84
N GLU A 63 -15.56 9.25 -8.25
CA GLU A 63 -16.48 8.96 -7.15
C GLU A 63 -16.17 9.80 -5.90
N LEU A 64 -14.91 9.99 -5.55
CA LEU A 64 -14.49 10.86 -4.44
C LEU A 64 -14.92 12.32 -4.63
N GLN A 65 -14.85 12.85 -5.85
CA GLN A 65 -15.26 14.23 -6.14
C GLN A 65 -16.78 14.39 -6.10
N ASN A 66 -17.54 13.36 -6.46
CA ASN A 66 -19.01 13.37 -6.51
C ASN A 66 -19.65 12.84 -5.22
N PHE A 67 -18.85 12.48 -4.22
CA PHE A 67 -19.35 11.85 -3.01
C PHE A 67 -20.38 12.72 -2.29
N THR A 68 -21.46 12.08 -1.86
CA THR A 68 -22.52 12.70 -1.08
C THR A 68 -22.80 11.90 0.17
N LEU A 69 -22.91 12.57 1.31
CA LEU A 69 -23.30 11.97 2.58
C LEU A 69 -24.66 12.51 3.00
N ARG A 70 -25.67 11.62 3.15
CA ARG A 70 -27.03 12.03 3.55
C ARG A 70 -27.56 13.19 2.68
N ASP A 71 -27.44 13.05 1.36
CA ASP A 71 -27.83 14.07 0.34
C ASP A 71 -27.04 15.40 0.38
N VAL A 72 -25.96 15.46 1.15
CA VAL A 72 -25.06 16.63 1.19
C VAL A 72 -23.80 16.32 0.39
N HIS A 73 -23.48 17.17 -0.59
CA HIS A 73 -22.24 17.05 -1.36
C HIS A 73 -21.03 17.20 -0.43
N THR A 74 -20.23 16.14 -0.32
CA THR A 74 -19.13 16.01 0.64
C THR A 74 -17.88 15.53 -0.10
N PRO A 75 -17.34 16.32 -1.04
CA PRO A 75 -16.29 15.86 -1.94
C PRO A 75 -14.97 15.65 -1.24
N PHE A 76 -14.27 14.58 -1.61
CA PHE A 76 -12.91 14.27 -1.19
C PHE A 76 -11.90 14.67 -2.26
N ARG A 77 -10.65 14.85 -1.82
CA ARG A 77 -9.51 15.04 -2.69
C ARG A 77 -8.61 13.80 -2.64
N LEU A 78 -8.25 13.30 -3.81
CA LEU A 78 -7.26 12.22 -3.97
C LEU A 78 -5.86 12.83 -4.11
N LEU A 79 -4.92 12.34 -3.32
CA LEU A 79 -3.51 12.72 -3.28
C LEU A 79 -2.65 11.53 -3.68
N MET A 80 -1.85 11.66 -4.71
CA MET A 80 -0.97 10.63 -5.23
C MET A 80 0.48 11.14 -5.22
N PRO A 81 1.24 10.90 -4.14
CA PRO A 81 2.63 11.35 -4.06
C PRO A 81 3.56 10.52 -4.94
N THR A 82 4.64 11.15 -5.39
CA THR A 82 5.84 10.45 -5.79
C THR A 82 6.75 10.37 -4.58
N LEU A 83 7.05 9.16 -4.11
CA LEU A 83 8.03 8.89 -3.06
C LEU A 83 9.41 8.66 -3.66
N SER A 84 10.46 8.74 -2.84
CA SER A 84 11.81 8.36 -3.29
C SER A 84 11.90 6.89 -3.71
N SER A 85 11.04 6.04 -3.16
CA SER A 85 10.87 4.63 -3.51
C SER A 85 10.07 4.38 -4.80
N SER A 86 9.38 5.40 -5.34
CA SER A 86 8.60 5.24 -6.58
C SER A 86 9.46 4.80 -7.76
N TYR A 87 8.86 4.04 -8.68
CA TYR A 87 9.50 3.47 -9.87
C TYR A 87 10.70 2.58 -9.51
N LEU A 88 11.90 2.91 -9.98
CA LEU A 88 13.12 2.17 -9.66
C LEU A 88 13.77 2.58 -8.33
N GLY A 89 13.24 3.59 -7.66
CA GLY A 89 13.78 4.11 -6.40
C GLY A 89 13.67 3.13 -5.22
N PHE A 90 12.75 2.19 -5.27
CA PHE A 90 12.55 1.23 -4.19
C PHE A 90 13.79 0.38 -3.87
N GLY A 91 14.65 0.15 -4.86
CA GLY A 91 15.87 -0.62 -4.67
C GLY A 91 16.94 0.06 -3.81
N VAL A 92 16.83 1.36 -3.59
CA VAL A 92 17.79 2.17 -2.81
C VAL A 92 17.10 3.02 -1.72
N SER A 93 15.80 2.83 -1.52
CA SER A 93 15.00 3.45 -0.45
C SER A 93 14.68 2.45 0.66
N SER A 94 13.92 2.86 1.65
CA SER A 94 13.46 2.03 2.76
C SER A 94 12.08 2.48 3.25
N LEU A 95 11.38 1.61 3.98
CA LEU A 95 10.11 1.95 4.64
C LEU A 95 10.24 3.14 5.59
N GLU A 96 11.40 3.28 6.27
CA GLU A 96 11.69 4.42 7.15
C GLU A 96 11.80 5.74 6.39
N GLN A 97 12.32 5.70 5.15
CA GLN A 97 12.35 6.89 4.29
C GLN A 97 10.94 7.24 3.83
N ASP A 98 10.16 6.26 3.44
CA ASP A 98 8.78 6.46 2.98
C ASP A 98 7.89 7.00 4.12
N VAL A 99 8.05 6.54 5.35
CA VAL A 99 7.38 7.12 6.54
C VAL A 99 7.67 8.62 6.67
N LYS A 100 8.93 9.06 6.50
CA LYS A 100 9.29 10.49 6.58
C LYS A 100 8.65 11.31 5.45
N GLU A 101 8.59 10.74 4.26
CA GLU A 101 8.02 11.41 3.09
C GLU A 101 6.49 11.47 3.14
N ILE A 102 5.84 10.43 3.66
CA ILE A 102 4.40 10.47 3.96
C ILE A 102 4.10 11.54 5.04
N ASP A 103 4.91 11.63 6.10
CA ASP A 103 4.76 12.72 7.08
C ASP A 103 4.95 14.11 6.46
N ALA A 104 5.94 14.28 5.58
CA ALA A 104 6.16 15.54 4.87
C ALA A 104 4.96 15.90 3.98
N LEU A 105 4.38 14.92 3.28
CA LEU A 105 3.15 15.10 2.52
C LEU A 105 2.00 15.55 3.43
N LEU A 106 1.75 14.82 4.50
CA LEU A 106 0.63 15.11 5.40
C LEU A 106 0.79 16.45 6.12
N ASN A 107 2.01 16.85 6.48
CA ASN A 107 2.29 18.21 6.99
C ASN A 107 1.98 19.31 5.98
N SER A 108 1.95 19.00 4.69
CA SER A 108 1.62 19.93 3.61
C SER A 108 0.13 20.03 3.29
N VAL A 109 -0.69 19.19 3.94
CA VAL A 109 -2.15 19.14 3.79
C VAL A 109 -2.78 19.73 5.05
N PRO A 110 -3.81 20.60 4.92
CA PRO A 110 -4.54 21.06 6.09
C PRO A 110 -5.12 19.88 6.87
N MET A 111 -4.61 19.66 8.07
CA MET A 111 -5.08 18.60 8.96
C MET A 111 -6.16 19.18 9.86
N GLY A 112 -7.32 18.54 9.87
CA GLY A 112 -8.42 18.87 10.80
C GLY A 112 -8.57 17.78 11.87
N GLU A 113 -9.55 17.96 12.75
CA GLU A 113 -10.03 16.85 13.57
C GLU A 113 -10.59 15.75 12.65
N ARG A 114 -10.39 14.48 13.00
CA ARG A 114 -10.81 13.31 12.20
C ARG A 114 -12.27 13.43 11.70
N LYS A 115 -13.15 14.00 12.52
CA LYS A 115 -14.58 14.19 12.19
C LYS A 115 -14.86 15.25 11.13
N ASN A 116 -14.03 16.30 11.08
CA ASN A 116 -14.30 17.48 10.24
C ASN A 116 -13.51 17.46 8.92
N ASN A 117 -12.47 16.66 8.83
CA ASN A 117 -11.65 16.52 7.63
C ASN A 117 -10.98 15.13 7.65
N PRO A 118 -11.75 14.05 7.40
CA PRO A 118 -11.26 12.70 7.46
C PRO A 118 -10.10 12.47 6.50
N LEU A 119 -9.11 11.70 6.96
CA LEU A 119 -7.94 11.30 6.20
C LEU A 119 -7.95 9.78 6.05
N VAL A 120 -8.06 9.29 4.82
CA VAL A 120 -7.99 7.86 4.49
C VAL A 120 -6.71 7.60 3.73
N LEU A 121 -6.00 6.54 4.11
CA LEU A 121 -4.82 6.07 3.41
C LEU A 121 -5.15 4.79 2.64
N ILE A 122 -4.71 4.69 1.39
CA ILE A 122 -4.82 3.50 0.56
C ILE A 122 -3.40 3.08 0.17
N GLY A 123 -2.99 1.86 0.53
CA GLY A 123 -1.74 1.25 0.07
C GLY A 123 -2.02 0.14 -0.93
N HIS A 124 -1.24 0.08 -1.99
CA HIS A 124 -1.23 -1.01 -2.94
C HIS A 124 0.05 -1.81 -2.83
N SER A 125 -0.05 -3.14 -2.81
CA SER A 125 1.13 -4.02 -2.81
C SER A 125 2.09 -3.63 -1.67
N THR A 126 3.36 -3.36 -1.95
CA THR A 126 4.35 -2.86 -0.96
C THR A 126 3.93 -1.54 -0.31
N GLY A 127 3.07 -0.73 -0.93
CA GLY A 127 2.45 0.41 -0.25
C GLY A 127 1.64 0.02 0.99
N CYS A 128 1.23 -1.26 1.11
CA CYS A 128 0.62 -1.78 2.33
C CYS A 128 1.66 -1.86 3.47
N GLN A 129 2.90 -2.31 3.19
CA GLN A 129 3.99 -2.31 4.17
C GLN A 129 4.33 -0.88 4.62
N ASP A 130 4.38 0.06 3.67
CA ASP A 130 4.57 1.48 3.97
C ASP A 130 3.50 1.99 4.93
N LEU A 131 2.23 1.66 4.70
CA LEU A 131 1.15 2.09 5.58
C LEU A 131 1.19 1.41 6.95
N VAL A 132 1.51 0.12 7.04
CA VAL A 132 1.71 -0.55 8.35
C VAL A 132 2.84 0.15 9.12
N ARG A 133 3.95 0.43 8.45
CA ARG A 133 5.11 1.13 9.05
C ARG A 133 4.76 2.56 9.43
N TYR A 134 4.04 3.28 8.55
CA TYR A 134 3.58 4.63 8.78
C TYR A 134 2.64 4.73 9.99
N MET A 135 1.65 3.87 10.09
CA MET A 135 0.70 3.88 11.20
C MET A 135 1.38 3.63 12.56
N ARG A 136 2.53 2.96 12.58
CA ARG A 136 3.31 2.73 13.80
C ARG A 136 4.23 3.91 14.16
N HIS A 137 4.84 4.56 13.17
CA HIS A 137 5.95 5.50 13.39
C HIS A 137 5.69 6.90 12.88
N GLY A 138 4.67 7.11 12.04
CA GLY A 138 4.33 8.42 11.47
C GLY A 138 3.85 9.40 12.53
N ALA A 139 4.38 10.62 12.51
CA ALA A 139 4.01 11.66 13.46
C ALA A 139 2.54 12.08 13.33
N ASN A 140 2.00 11.98 12.09
CA ASN A 140 0.63 12.33 11.77
C ASN A 140 -0.33 11.12 11.74
N ALA A 141 0.12 9.91 12.05
CA ALA A 141 -0.70 8.68 12.06
C ALA A 141 -1.97 8.83 12.93
N LYS A 142 -1.89 9.58 14.02
CA LYS A 142 -3.02 9.88 14.91
C LYS A 142 -4.19 10.61 14.25
N TYR A 143 -3.99 11.25 13.09
CA TYR A 143 -5.02 11.95 12.33
C TYR A 143 -5.68 11.05 11.27
N VAL A 144 -5.13 9.87 11.01
CA VAL A 144 -5.69 8.92 10.04
C VAL A 144 -7.01 8.37 10.55
N SER A 145 -8.04 8.48 9.72
CA SER A 145 -9.43 8.09 10.04
C SER A 145 -9.76 6.68 9.56
N GLY A 146 -9.01 6.15 8.58
CA GLY A 146 -9.16 4.80 8.05
C GLY A 146 -8.01 4.42 7.13
N VAL A 147 -7.73 3.12 7.03
CA VAL A 147 -6.66 2.59 6.18
C VAL A 147 -7.21 1.47 5.30
N ILE A 148 -6.84 1.48 4.03
CA ILE A 148 -7.20 0.45 3.05
C ILE A 148 -5.91 -0.19 2.53
N PHE A 149 -5.78 -1.49 2.73
CA PHE A 149 -4.67 -2.31 2.28
C PHE A 149 -5.12 -3.13 1.08
N GLN A 150 -4.71 -2.74 -0.14
CA GLN A 150 -5.07 -3.44 -1.36
C GLN A 150 -3.90 -4.29 -1.84
N ALA A 151 -4.16 -5.58 -2.04
CA ALA A 151 -3.18 -6.62 -2.36
C ALA A 151 -1.98 -6.65 -1.37
N PRO A 152 -2.23 -6.85 -0.06
CA PRO A 152 -1.17 -7.00 0.94
C PRO A 152 -0.54 -8.39 0.76
N VAL A 153 0.50 -8.47 -0.07
CA VAL A 153 1.20 -9.71 -0.42
C VAL A 153 2.60 -9.75 0.19
N SER A 154 3.18 -10.95 0.27
CA SER A 154 4.55 -11.16 0.69
C SER A 154 5.50 -10.99 -0.49
N ASP A 155 6.38 -9.99 -0.45
CA ASP A 155 7.45 -9.83 -1.45
C ASP A 155 8.35 -11.07 -1.49
N ARG A 156 8.70 -11.61 -0.32
CA ARG A 156 9.51 -12.83 -0.20
C ARG A 156 8.89 -14.02 -0.93
N GLU A 157 7.61 -14.32 -0.65
CA GLU A 157 6.92 -15.46 -1.28
C GLU A 157 6.70 -15.23 -2.78
N GLY A 158 6.48 -14.00 -3.21
CA GLY A 158 6.38 -13.62 -4.63
C GLY A 158 7.71 -13.81 -5.36
N MET A 159 8.83 -13.37 -4.79
CA MET A 159 10.18 -13.56 -5.34
C MET A 159 10.53 -15.06 -5.42
N GLU A 160 10.22 -15.84 -4.38
CA GLU A 160 10.42 -17.29 -4.37
C GLU A 160 9.56 -18.00 -5.43
N LEU A 161 8.34 -17.52 -5.69
CA LEU A 161 7.45 -18.05 -6.73
C LEU A 161 8.02 -17.80 -8.13
N GLU A 162 8.55 -16.62 -8.39
CA GLU A 162 9.05 -16.24 -9.71
C GLU A 162 10.41 -16.87 -10.04
N HIS A 163 11.33 -16.94 -9.08
CA HIS A 163 12.73 -17.28 -9.33
C HIS A 163 13.19 -18.61 -8.69
N GLY A 164 12.35 -19.21 -7.86
CA GLY A 164 12.69 -20.41 -7.10
C GLY A 164 13.34 -20.11 -5.75
N LYS A 165 12.95 -20.90 -4.75
CA LYS A 165 13.33 -20.69 -3.35
C LYS A 165 14.84 -20.77 -3.11
N GLU A 166 15.52 -21.73 -3.74
CA GLU A 166 16.97 -21.91 -3.63
C GLU A 166 17.72 -20.71 -4.21
N THR A 167 17.29 -20.21 -5.38
CA THR A 167 17.91 -19.07 -6.05
C THR A 167 17.80 -17.80 -5.21
N ILE A 168 16.63 -17.54 -4.62
CA ILE A 168 16.45 -16.39 -3.73
C ILE A 168 17.25 -16.56 -2.44
N ALA A 169 17.31 -17.77 -1.89
CA ALA A 169 18.09 -18.02 -0.67
C ALA A 169 19.60 -17.79 -0.88
N GLU A 170 20.17 -18.19 -2.02
CA GLU A 170 21.57 -17.92 -2.37
C GLU A 170 21.84 -16.42 -2.50
N ALA A 171 20.99 -15.69 -3.21
CA ALA A 171 21.15 -14.24 -3.37
C ALA A 171 21.00 -13.50 -2.05
N ARG A 172 20.07 -13.93 -1.18
CA ARG A 172 19.89 -13.37 0.18
C ARG A 172 21.11 -13.66 1.05
N ALA A 173 21.67 -14.87 1.02
CA ALA A 173 22.88 -15.18 1.80
C ALA A 173 24.07 -14.27 1.43
N LEU A 174 24.20 -13.90 0.15
CA LEU A 174 25.17 -12.89 -0.29
C LEU A 174 24.83 -11.52 0.34
N ALA A 175 23.57 -11.09 0.31
CA ALA A 175 23.15 -9.81 0.87
C ALA A 175 23.42 -9.75 2.38
N GLU A 176 23.05 -10.78 3.14
CA GLU A 176 23.31 -10.90 4.58
C GLU A 176 24.82 -10.82 4.91
N ALA A 177 25.66 -11.53 4.12
CA ALA A 177 27.11 -11.51 4.28
C ALA A 177 27.68 -10.10 4.07
N GLU A 178 27.25 -9.38 3.03
CA GLU A 178 27.70 -8.02 2.73
C GLU A 178 27.19 -7.02 3.77
N CYS A 179 25.94 -7.12 4.21
CA CYS A 179 25.40 -6.32 5.31
C CYS A 179 26.21 -6.50 6.59
N SER A 180 26.61 -7.73 6.93
CA SER A 180 27.42 -8.02 8.13
C SER A 180 28.80 -7.36 8.12
N THR A 181 29.34 -7.05 6.93
CA THR A 181 30.61 -6.34 6.76
C THR A 181 30.47 -4.81 6.65
N GLY A 182 29.25 -4.28 6.79
CA GLY A 182 28.96 -2.85 6.70
C GLY A 182 28.77 -2.34 5.27
N ARG A 183 28.63 -3.23 4.28
CA ARG A 183 28.40 -2.87 2.87
C ARG A 183 26.92 -2.91 2.45
N GLY A 184 26.01 -2.91 3.37
CA GLY A 184 24.56 -2.99 3.11
C GLY A 184 24.03 -1.96 2.12
N GLN A 185 24.65 -0.78 2.04
CA GLN A 185 24.26 0.31 1.12
C GLN A 185 24.91 0.19 -0.28
N GLU A 186 25.78 -0.79 -0.51
CA GLU A 186 26.32 -1.04 -1.84
C GLU A 186 25.32 -1.81 -2.68
N LEU A 187 25.42 -1.67 -4.02
CA LEU A 187 24.51 -2.33 -4.93
C LEU A 187 24.87 -3.80 -5.12
N MET A 188 23.86 -4.65 -5.15
CA MET A 188 23.98 -6.04 -5.56
C MET A 188 24.41 -6.17 -7.05
N PRO A 189 24.97 -7.33 -7.45
CA PRO A 189 25.23 -7.61 -8.86
C PRO A 189 23.96 -7.47 -9.71
N ARG A 190 24.10 -6.93 -10.93
CA ARG A 190 22.96 -6.75 -11.85
C ARG A 190 22.26 -8.04 -12.26
N SER A 191 22.91 -9.18 -12.09
CA SER A 191 22.34 -10.51 -12.35
C SER A 191 21.52 -11.04 -11.18
N THR A 192 21.35 -10.28 -10.11
CA THR A 192 20.59 -10.72 -8.95
C THR A 192 19.11 -10.93 -9.32
N PRO A 193 18.55 -12.12 -9.03
CA PRO A 193 17.16 -12.43 -9.34
C PRO A 193 16.19 -11.71 -8.41
N GLY A 194 14.96 -11.51 -8.87
CA GLY A 194 13.84 -11.13 -8.02
C GLY A 194 13.60 -9.64 -7.80
N VAL A 195 14.15 -8.74 -8.64
CA VAL A 195 14.00 -7.29 -8.43
C VAL A 195 13.77 -6.49 -9.72
N PHE A 196 13.01 -7.01 -10.65
CA PHE A 196 12.59 -6.30 -11.87
C PHE A 196 13.74 -5.61 -12.63
N ASN A 197 14.96 -6.19 -12.63
CA ASN A 197 16.19 -5.58 -13.16
C ASN A 197 16.53 -4.20 -12.55
N THR A 198 16.02 -3.90 -11.37
CA THR A 198 16.27 -2.64 -10.66
C THR A 198 17.60 -2.70 -9.94
N PRO A 199 18.42 -1.64 -9.94
CA PRO A 199 19.56 -1.52 -9.03
C PRO A 199 19.05 -1.60 -7.60
N ILE A 200 19.57 -2.53 -6.80
CA ILE A 200 19.12 -2.76 -5.42
C ILE A 200 20.33 -2.88 -4.48
N THR A 201 20.24 -2.29 -3.30
CA THR A 201 21.26 -2.44 -2.25
C THR A 201 21.14 -3.81 -1.57
N TYR A 202 22.24 -4.29 -0.96
CA TYR A 202 22.22 -5.52 -0.20
C TYR A 202 21.19 -5.49 0.94
N GLU A 203 21.14 -4.39 1.69
CA GLU A 203 20.19 -4.20 2.78
C GLU A 203 18.73 -4.24 2.29
N ARG A 204 18.44 -3.57 1.15
CA ARG A 204 17.08 -3.58 0.60
C ARG A 204 16.69 -4.96 0.08
N TYR A 205 17.61 -5.69 -0.54
CA TYR A 205 17.35 -7.06 -1.00
C TYR A 205 17.08 -8.01 0.18
N GLU A 206 17.89 -7.92 1.23
CA GLU A 206 17.68 -8.68 2.47
C GLU A 206 16.31 -8.39 3.05
N SER A 207 15.91 -7.11 3.11
CA SER A 207 14.61 -6.69 3.65
C SER A 207 13.43 -7.27 2.88
N LEU A 208 13.47 -7.25 1.54
CA LEU A 208 12.39 -7.78 0.69
C LEU A 208 12.34 -9.32 0.65
N SER A 209 13.48 -10.00 0.76
CA SER A 209 13.58 -11.46 0.58
C SER A 209 13.71 -12.26 1.88
N GLY A 210 13.93 -11.59 3.01
CA GLY A 210 14.16 -12.24 4.30
C GLY A 210 12.87 -12.56 5.05
N ARG A 211 12.92 -13.58 5.92
CA ARG A 211 11.85 -13.86 6.90
C ARG A 211 12.03 -13.00 8.14
N ALA A 212 10.92 -12.47 8.66
CA ALA A 212 10.88 -11.58 9.83
C ALA A 212 11.73 -10.30 9.67
N THR A 213 11.93 -9.85 8.45
CA THR A 213 12.54 -8.56 8.10
C THR A 213 11.52 -7.43 8.18
N ALA A 214 11.96 -6.20 7.91
CA ALA A 214 11.08 -5.03 7.97
C ALA A 214 9.93 -5.07 6.96
N ASP A 215 10.12 -5.69 5.79
CA ASP A 215 9.10 -5.83 4.75
C ASP A 215 8.27 -7.12 4.88
N ASP A 216 8.69 -8.11 5.67
CA ASP A 216 8.00 -9.41 5.79
C ASP A 216 6.79 -9.32 6.74
N MET A 217 5.74 -8.66 6.27
CA MET A 217 4.55 -8.37 7.08
C MET A 217 3.34 -9.26 6.77
N PHE A 218 3.32 -9.91 5.59
CA PHE A 218 2.13 -10.61 5.09
C PHE A 218 2.40 -12.05 4.65
N SER A 219 3.58 -12.60 4.95
CA SER A 219 3.93 -13.97 4.58
C SER A 219 3.02 -15.00 5.27
N SER A 220 2.67 -16.04 4.53
CA SER A 220 1.72 -17.06 4.97
C SER A 220 2.22 -17.90 6.15
N ASP A 221 3.54 -18.00 6.34
CA ASP A 221 4.21 -18.74 7.40
C ASP A 221 4.45 -17.93 8.69
N LEU A 222 4.07 -16.66 8.73
CA LEU A 222 4.08 -15.88 9.97
C LEU A 222 3.06 -16.45 10.95
N THR A 223 3.47 -16.60 12.20
CA THR A 223 2.58 -17.04 13.30
C THR A 223 1.57 -15.96 13.66
N GLN A 224 0.53 -16.30 14.42
CA GLN A 224 -0.44 -15.31 14.88
C GLN A 224 0.18 -14.28 15.83
N ASP A 225 1.16 -14.70 16.64
CA ASP A 225 1.87 -13.80 17.56
C ASP A 225 2.74 -12.81 16.75
N GLU A 226 3.48 -13.29 15.75
CA GLU A 226 4.26 -12.41 14.85
C GLU A 226 3.34 -11.40 14.11
N LEU A 227 2.21 -11.86 13.57
CA LEU A 227 1.22 -10.95 12.96
C LEU A 227 0.68 -9.94 13.98
N GLY A 228 0.44 -10.34 15.23
CA GLY A 228 0.03 -9.47 16.32
C GLY A 228 1.08 -8.40 16.64
N ASP A 229 2.36 -8.77 16.67
CA ASP A 229 3.46 -7.84 16.88
C ASP A 229 3.59 -6.85 15.70
N ILE A 230 3.34 -7.31 14.48
CA ILE A 230 3.42 -6.49 13.25
C ILE A 230 2.22 -5.57 13.12
N LEU A 231 0.99 -6.04 13.34
CA LEU A 231 -0.25 -5.34 12.96
C LEU A 231 -1.07 -4.81 14.15
N GLY A 232 -0.82 -5.28 15.38
CA GLY A 232 -1.67 -4.98 16.54
C GLY A 232 -1.79 -3.49 16.90
N HIS A 233 -0.84 -2.65 16.45
CA HIS A 233 -0.91 -1.20 16.63
C HIS A 233 -1.99 -0.51 15.76
N LEU A 234 -2.56 -1.22 14.78
CA LEU A 234 -3.69 -0.76 13.96
C LEU A 234 -5.02 -0.83 14.72
N SER A 235 -5.05 -1.49 15.88
CA SER A 235 -6.24 -1.59 16.71
C SER A 235 -6.85 -0.22 16.99
N GLY A 236 -8.17 -0.10 16.78
CA GLY A 236 -8.90 1.16 16.96
C GLY A 236 -8.92 2.10 15.75
N VAL A 237 -8.26 1.72 14.64
CA VAL A 237 -8.39 2.41 13.35
C VAL A 237 -9.18 1.51 12.40
N PRO A 238 -10.24 2.01 11.74
CA PRO A 238 -10.92 1.23 10.70
C PRO A 238 -9.95 0.79 9.61
N CYS A 239 -9.89 -0.51 9.33
CA CYS A 239 -9.05 -1.10 8.30
C CYS A 239 -9.87 -1.94 7.32
N LEU A 240 -9.67 -1.73 6.02
CA LEU A 240 -10.18 -2.58 4.95
C LEU A 240 -9.01 -3.34 4.32
N TRP A 241 -9.07 -4.68 4.38
CA TRP A 241 -8.07 -5.57 3.82
C TRP A 241 -8.60 -6.19 2.54
N VAL A 242 -8.08 -5.77 1.38
CA VAL A 242 -8.56 -6.19 0.06
C VAL A 242 -7.55 -7.15 -0.56
N PHE A 243 -7.90 -8.41 -0.62
CA PHE A 243 -7.09 -9.48 -1.20
C PHE A 243 -7.57 -9.82 -2.60
N SER A 244 -6.67 -9.83 -3.57
CA SER A 244 -6.98 -10.21 -4.95
C SER A 244 -7.00 -11.73 -5.08
N GLY A 245 -8.17 -12.31 -5.44
CA GLY A 245 -8.37 -13.76 -5.46
C GLY A 245 -7.48 -14.51 -6.47
N ASP A 246 -7.18 -13.86 -7.60
CA ASP A 246 -6.31 -14.39 -8.66
C ASP A 246 -4.96 -13.65 -8.72
N ASP A 247 -4.51 -13.10 -7.58
CA ASP A 247 -3.24 -12.39 -7.47
C ASP A 247 -2.06 -13.21 -8.01
N GLU A 248 -1.37 -12.73 -9.03
CA GLU A 248 -0.28 -13.43 -9.71
C GLU A 248 0.98 -13.60 -8.88
N TYR A 249 1.17 -12.78 -7.83
CA TYR A 249 2.33 -12.83 -6.93
C TYR A 249 2.10 -13.75 -5.72
N VAL A 250 0.89 -14.28 -5.55
CA VAL A 250 0.57 -15.18 -4.44
C VAL A 250 0.76 -16.63 -4.87
N PRO A 251 1.63 -17.42 -4.17
CA PRO A 251 1.84 -18.83 -4.50
C PRO A 251 0.55 -19.68 -4.46
N PRO A 252 0.37 -20.65 -5.36
CA PRO A 252 -0.85 -21.47 -5.40
C PRO A 252 -1.21 -22.17 -4.07
N PRO A 253 -0.27 -22.68 -3.26
CA PRO A 253 -0.60 -23.24 -1.95
C PRO A 253 -1.14 -22.21 -0.96
N VAL A 254 -0.70 -20.95 -1.06
CA VAL A 254 -1.20 -19.83 -0.25
C VAL A 254 -2.60 -19.45 -0.71
N LYS A 255 -2.83 -19.33 -2.03
CA LYS A 255 -4.18 -19.08 -2.59
C LYS A 255 -5.21 -20.11 -2.13
N ALA A 256 -4.83 -21.39 -2.05
CA ALA A 256 -5.72 -22.45 -1.58
C ALA A 256 -6.23 -22.23 -0.15
N ASN A 257 -5.53 -21.43 0.65
CA ASN A 257 -5.87 -21.10 2.03
C ASN A 257 -6.04 -19.59 2.27
N TYR A 258 -6.28 -18.83 1.20
CA TYR A 258 -6.22 -17.36 1.22
C TYR A 258 -7.22 -16.73 2.19
N GLU A 259 -8.42 -17.29 2.29
CA GLU A 259 -9.44 -16.84 3.26
C GLU A 259 -8.94 -16.96 4.71
N SER A 260 -8.25 -18.06 5.04
CA SER A 260 -7.65 -18.24 6.36
C SER A 260 -6.57 -17.21 6.65
N LEU A 261 -5.68 -16.93 5.68
CA LEU A 261 -4.64 -15.92 5.80
C LEU A 261 -5.26 -14.52 5.98
N ALA A 262 -6.22 -14.16 5.17
CA ALA A 262 -6.92 -12.88 5.22
C ALA A 262 -7.57 -12.64 6.59
N ARG A 263 -8.24 -13.66 7.14
CA ARG A 263 -8.83 -13.58 8.49
C ARG A 263 -7.78 -13.45 9.58
N ARG A 264 -6.65 -14.14 9.46
CA ARG A 264 -5.54 -14.05 10.43
C ARG A 264 -4.94 -12.64 10.46
N ILE A 265 -4.70 -12.06 9.29
CA ILE A 265 -4.17 -10.68 9.15
C ILE A 265 -5.17 -9.68 9.75
N ALA A 266 -6.44 -9.74 9.38
CA ALA A 266 -7.45 -8.84 9.91
C ALA A 266 -7.62 -8.98 11.43
N ALA A 267 -7.63 -10.20 11.96
CA ALA A 267 -7.73 -10.45 13.40
C ALA A 267 -6.51 -9.91 14.17
N ALA A 268 -5.31 -10.01 13.60
CA ALA A 268 -4.09 -9.48 14.20
C ALA A 268 -4.11 -7.94 14.29
N ALA A 269 -4.68 -7.28 13.29
CA ALA A 269 -4.83 -5.82 13.26
C ALA A 269 -5.92 -5.31 14.19
N ASP A 270 -6.95 -6.11 14.49
CA ASP A 270 -8.10 -5.69 15.30
C ASP A 270 -7.83 -5.72 16.80
N GLY A 271 -6.85 -6.52 17.24
CA GLY A 271 -6.51 -6.69 18.67
C GLY A 271 -7.62 -7.33 19.53
N SER A 272 -8.83 -7.40 18.99
CA SER A 272 -10.01 -8.07 19.56
C SER A 272 -10.96 -8.45 18.42
N PRO A 273 -11.59 -9.62 18.42
CA PRO A 273 -12.43 -10.02 17.30
C PRO A 273 -13.63 -9.10 17.13
N GLY A 274 -13.71 -8.43 15.97
CA GLY A 274 -15.03 -8.15 15.42
C GLY A 274 -15.46 -6.78 15.03
N SER A 275 -14.66 -5.69 14.91
CA SER A 275 -15.34 -4.44 14.53
C SER A 275 -14.63 -3.50 13.54
N ASN A 276 -13.32 -3.40 13.58
CA ASN A 276 -12.62 -2.35 12.83
C ASN A 276 -11.84 -2.84 11.60
N SER A 277 -11.52 -4.13 11.54
CA SER A 277 -10.77 -4.75 10.43
C SER A 277 -11.67 -5.67 9.60
N VAL A 278 -11.87 -5.31 8.33
CA VAL A 278 -12.76 -6.04 7.41
C VAL A 278 -11.91 -6.68 6.31
N PRO A 279 -11.75 -8.02 6.27
CA PRO A 279 -11.13 -8.70 5.14
C PRO A 279 -12.14 -8.92 4.03
N TRP A 280 -11.72 -8.65 2.79
CA TRP A 280 -12.49 -8.91 1.58
C TRP A 280 -11.60 -9.55 0.51
N ILE A 281 -12.02 -10.70 0.02
CA ILE A 281 -11.37 -11.37 -1.10
C ILE A 281 -12.16 -11.05 -2.36
N VAL A 282 -11.50 -10.42 -3.32
CA VAL A 282 -12.08 -10.08 -4.63
C VAL A 282 -11.94 -11.28 -5.54
N ASP A 283 -13.04 -12.02 -5.71
CA ASP A 283 -13.05 -13.22 -6.54
C ASP A 283 -12.66 -12.89 -8.00
N GLY A 284 -11.68 -13.63 -8.52
CA GLY A 284 -11.12 -13.42 -9.86
C GLY A 284 -10.37 -12.09 -10.04
N GLY A 285 -10.12 -11.32 -8.98
CA GLY A 285 -9.34 -10.07 -9.04
C GLY A 285 -7.86 -10.36 -9.24
N ASN A 286 -7.21 -9.71 -10.23
CA ASN A 286 -5.77 -9.73 -10.39
C ASN A 286 -5.08 -8.79 -9.38
N HIS A 287 -3.75 -8.79 -9.29
CA HIS A 287 -3.00 -7.98 -8.33
C HIS A 287 -3.40 -6.50 -8.33
N ALA A 288 -3.47 -5.89 -9.49
CA ALA A 288 -3.82 -4.48 -9.67
C ALA A 288 -5.34 -4.20 -9.68
N LEU A 289 -6.19 -5.24 -9.59
CA LEU A 289 -7.65 -5.15 -9.74
C LEU A 289 -8.12 -4.49 -11.04
N ASP A 290 -7.32 -4.53 -12.11
CA ASP A 290 -7.69 -3.94 -13.41
C ASP A 290 -8.99 -4.49 -13.97
N ASN A 291 -9.30 -5.74 -13.64
CA ASN A 291 -10.52 -6.43 -14.04
C ASN A 291 -11.67 -6.31 -13.03
N ARG A 292 -11.49 -5.59 -11.94
CA ARG A 292 -12.45 -5.39 -10.83
C ARG A 292 -12.45 -3.94 -10.30
N CYS A 293 -12.10 -2.96 -11.14
CA CYS A 293 -12.02 -1.55 -10.74
C CYS A 293 -13.28 -1.06 -10.04
N THR A 294 -14.45 -1.23 -10.67
CA THR A 294 -15.73 -0.76 -10.13
C THR A 294 -16.09 -1.43 -8.81
N ASP A 295 -15.88 -2.74 -8.69
CA ASP A 295 -16.16 -3.46 -7.43
C ASP A 295 -15.29 -2.91 -6.29
N PHE A 296 -14.03 -2.66 -6.57
CA PHE A 296 -13.10 -2.08 -5.60
C PHE A 296 -13.50 -0.66 -5.21
N VAL A 297 -13.77 0.20 -6.20
CA VAL A 297 -14.14 1.60 -5.95
C VAL A 297 -15.43 1.69 -5.13
N CYS A 298 -16.47 0.93 -5.48
CA CYS A 298 -17.70 0.88 -4.69
C CYS A 298 -17.43 0.46 -3.24
N THR A 299 -16.61 -0.58 -3.02
CA THR A 299 -16.28 -1.03 -1.67
C THR A 299 -15.48 0.03 -0.88
N VAL A 300 -14.58 0.76 -1.53
CA VAL A 300 -13.85 1.89 -0.91
C VAL A 300 -14.83 2.99 -0.48
N MET A 301 -15.79 3.34 -1.34
CA MET A 301 -16.78 4.38 -1.03
C MET A 301 -17.69 3.96 0.13
N ASP A 302 -18.17 2.70 0.13
CA ASP A 302 -18.93 2.13 1.24
C ASP A 302 -18.14 2.11 2.56
N PHE A 303 -16.85 1.77 2.51
CA PHE A 303 -15.99 1.81 3.69
C PHE A 303 -15.83 3.23 4.24
N ILE A 304 -15.62 4.22 3.37
CA ILE A 304 -15.53 5.62 3.77
C ILE A 304 -16.84 6.06 4.44
N GLU A 305 -17.97 5.78 3.83
CA GLU A 305 -19.28 6.14 4.38
C GLU A 305 -19.55 5.45 5.72
N GLN A 306 -19.42 4.11 5.77
CA GLN A 306 -19.90 3.30 6.90
C GLN A 306 -18.93 3.22 8.07
N LYS A 307 -17.62 3.34 7.83
CA LYS A 307 -16.59 3.13 8.86
C LYS A 307 -15.81 4.39 9.22
N VAL A 308 -15.66 5.34 8.28
CA VAL A 308 -14.89 6.55 8.50
C VAL A 308 -15.78 7.71 8.93
N LEU A 309 -16.95 7.86 8.29
CA LEU A 309 -17.84 9.01 8.51
C LEU A 309 -18.97 8.77 9.54
N THR A 310 -19.30 7.51 9.83
CA THR A 310 -20.35 7.17 10.80
C THR A 310 -19.87 6.92 12.23
N VAL A 311 -18.56 6.98 12.48
CA VAL A 311 -18.02 6.83 13.84
C VAL A 311 -18.44 8.03 14.68
N ASP A 312 -19.63 8.01 15.21
CA ASP A 312 -20.18 8.57 16.46
C ASP A 312 -21.65 9.00 16.37
N GLU A 313 -22.56 8.05 16.61
CA GLU A 313 -23.87 8.38 17.22
C GLU A 313 -23.93 7.91 18.70
N SER A 314 -22.77 7.58 19.32
CA SER A 314 -22.73 7.08 20.70
C SER A 314 -21.60 7.71 21.50
N VAL A 315 -21.72 8.98 21.85
CA VAL A 315 -21.21 9.57 23.11
C VAL A 315 -22.20 10.63 23.58
#